data_712ef2a0469a04417f03484bac205bfd
#
_entry.id   712ef2a0469a04417f03484bac205bfd
#
_cell.length_a   1.000
_cell.length_b   1.000
_cell.length_c   1.000
_cell.angle_alpha   90.00
_cell.angle_beta   90.00
_cell.angle_gamma   90.00
#
_symmetry.space_group_name_H-M   'P 1'
#
loop_
_entity.id
_entity.type
_entity.pdbx_description
1 polymer ?
#
loop_
_entity_poly.entity_id
_entity_poly.type
_entity_poly.pdbx_seq_one_letter_code
_entity_poly.pdbx_strand_id
1 'polypeptide(L)'
;MSSFANQSIIISIEGNIGSGKSTLLKNLKKYVESNENENKKIIFLREPVDQWEEITDSQGNTMISKFYADQEKYSFPFQMMAYISRLSLLKEAVENHPGSIIITERSLYTDKYVFAKMLFDSGKIEDVNYKIYNKWFDTFAKDFPVNKVIYVNADPEVCDQRIHKRCRVGESNIPLSYLSNCHKYHNEMIYDKLELSPNMLLEIDGNMDIYENVENLEKMMNEVKKFI
;
A
#
# COMPACT_ATOMS: atom_id res chain seq x y z
N MET A 1 -26.53 6.61 15.88
CA MET A 1 -25.33 6.59 16.75
C MET A 1 -24.77 5.19 16.69
N SER A 2 -23.80 4.91 15.79
CA SER A 2 -23.09 3.63 15.78
C SER A 2 -22.13 3.63 16.97
N SER A 3 -22.30 2.68 17.87
CA SER A 3 -21.45 2.53 19.06
C SER A 3 -20.00 2.28 18.60
N PHE A 4 -19.04 2.98 19.15
CA PHE A 4 -17.59 2.81 18.92
C PHE A 4 -17.09 1.36 19.16
N ALA A 5 -17.93 0.50 19.76
CA ALA A 5 -17.60 -0.90 20.07
C ALA A 5 -17.51 -1.84 18.85
N ASN A 6 -17.96 -1.41 17.66
CA ASN A 6 -18.00 -2.23 16.44
C ASN A 6 -17.15 -1.68 15.29
N GLN A 7 -16.28 -0.71 15.54
CA GLN A 7 -15.44 -0.14 14.51
C GLN A 7 -14.21 -1.04 14.26
N SER A 8 -13.99 -1.43 13.01
CA SER A 8 -12.80 -2.19 12.61
C SER A 8 -11.54 -1.34 12.78
N ILE A 9 -10.42 -1.98 13.14
CA ILE A 9 -9.12 -1.35 13.24
C ILE A 9 -8.39 -1.57 11.90
N ILE A 10 -8.01 -0.49 11.23
CA ILE A 10 -7.29 -0.55 9.95
C ILE A 10 -5.80 -0.33 10.19
N ILE A 11 -4.99 -1.32 9.82
CA ILE A 11 -3.53 -1.29 9.88
C ILE A 11 -3.00 -1.35 8.45
N SER A 12 -2.24 -0.34 8.01
CA SER A 12 -1.64 -0.35 6.68
C SER A 12 -0.18 -0.78 6.72
N ILE A 13 0.22 -1.62 5.76
CA ILE A 13 1.63 -1.94 5.50
C ILE A 13 2.10 -1.03 4.36
N GLU A 14 2.96 -0.08 4.69
CA GLU A 14 3.45 0.96 3.80
C GLU A 14 4.90 0.71 3.37
N GLY A 15 5.33 1.36 2.30
CA GLY A 15 6.71 1.30 1.81
C GLY A 15 6.80 1.29 0.28
N ASN A 16 8.01 1.43 -0.24
CA ASN A 16 8.31 1.58 -1.65
C ASN A 16 7.90 0.35 -2.50
N ILE A 17 7.87 0.48 -3.82
CA ILE A 17 7.77 -0.65 -4.75
C ILE A 17 9.02 -1.52 -4.52
N GLY A 18 8.84 -2.84 -4.35
CA GLY A 18 9.97 -3.74 -4.07
C GLY A 18 10.45 -3.78 -2.62
N SER A 19 9.89 -2.99 -1.67
CA SER A 19 10.35 -2.96 -0.27
C SER A 19 10.09 -4.25 0.52
N GLY A 20 9.20 -5.14 0.05
CA GLY A 20 8.90 -6.42 0.72
C GLY A 20 7.52 -6.48 1.41
N LYS A 21 6.65 -5.48 1.25
CA LYS A 21 5.29 -5.44 1.84
C LYS A 21 4.46 -6.70 1.60
N SER A 22 4.36 -7.14 0.35
CA SER A 22 3.57 -8.33 -0.02
C SER A 22 4.13 -9.61 0.63
N THR A 23 5.45 -9.68 0.80
CA THR A 23 6.13 -10.77 1.50
C THR A 23 5.81 -10.75 2.99
N LEU A 24 5.87 -9.57 3.61
CA LEU A 24 5.49 -9.37 5.01
C LEU A 24 4.03 -9.77 5.23
N LEU A 25 3.11 -9.25 4.42
CA LEU A 25 1.67 -9.57 4.49
C LEU A 25 1.42 -11.08 4.37
N LYS A 26 2.08 -11.75 3.42
CA LYS A 26 1.97 -13.22 3.22
C LYS A 26 2.47 -14.02 4.41
N ASN A 27 3.61 -13.64 4.97
CA ASN A 27 4.19 -14.33 6.14
C ASN A 27 3.34 -14.08 7.40
N LEU A 28 2.85 -12.86 7.59
CA LEU A 28 1.97 -12.53 8.70
C LEU A 28 0.65 -13.31 8.64
N LYS A 29 0.06 -13.42 7.44
CA LYS A 29 -1.14 -14.23 7.23
C LYS A 29 -0.91 -15.69 7.63
N LYS A 30 0.17 -16.30 7.15
CA LYS A 30 0.54 -17.68 7.51
C LYS A 30 0.75 -17.85 9.03
N TYR A 31 1.41 -16.87 9.63
CA TYR A 31 1.67 -16.88 11.07
C TYR A 31 0.37 -16.83 11.88
N VAL A 32 -0.56 -15.96 11.54
CA VAL A 32 -1.89 -15.85 12.18
C VAL A 32 -2.70 -17.13 11.99
N GLU A 33 -2.75 -17.68 10.77
CA GLU A 33 -3.47 -18.94 10.47
C GLU A 33 -2.92 -20.14 11.24
N SER A 34 -1.63 -20.14 11.58
CA SER A 34 -0.98 -21.22 12.36
C SER A 34 -1.21 -21.11 13.88
N ASN A 35 -1.70 -19.95 14.36
CA ASN A 35 -1.86 -19.63 15.78
C ASN A 35 -3.30 -19.19 16.10
N GLU A 36 -4.29 -20.03 15.80
CA GLU A 36 -5.75 -19.77 15.86
C GLU A 36 -6.33 -19.33 17.23
N ASN A 37 -5.51 -19.02 18.23
CA ASN A 37 -5.98 -18.63 19.59
C ASN A 37 -6.26 -17.14 19.77
N GLU A 38 -6.39 -16.34 18.71
CA GLU A 38 -6.65 -14.91 18.86
C GLU A 38 -8.15 -14.59 18.85
N ASN A 39 -8.59 -13.86 19.87
CA ASN A 39 -10.00 -13.46 20.08
C ASN A 39 -10.54 -12.46 19.05
N LYS A 40 -9.71 -11.95 18.12
CA LYS A 40 -10.12 -11.00 17.09
C LYS A 40 -9.86 -11.56 15.69
N LYS A 41 -10.87 -11.47 14.85
CA LYS A 41 -10.74 -11.82 13.42
C LYS A 41 -9.82 -10.84 12.72
N ILE A 42 -8.78 -11.35 12.05
CA ILE A 42 -7.85 -10.57 11.24
C ILE A 42 -8.14 -10.81 9.75
N ILE A 43 -8.35 -9.74 9.01
CA ILE A 43 -8.62 -9.75 7.57
C ILE A 43 -7.40 -9.17 6.85
N PHE A 44 -6.92 -9.85 5.83
CA PHE A 44 -5.76 -9.44 5.04
C PHE A 44 -6.21 -8.99 3.65
N LEU A 45 -5.92 -7.74 3.29
CA LEU A 45 -6.21 -7.17 1.98
C LEU A 45 -4.90 -6.94 1.22
N ARG A 46 -4.72 -7.66 0.12
CA ARG A 46 -3.63 -7.45 -0.82
C ARG A 46 -3.95 -6.28 -1.75
N GLU A 47 -2.90 -5.68 -2.30
CA GLU A 47 -3.05 -4.73 -3.40
C GLU A 47 -3.78 -5.39 -4.58
N PRO A 48 -4.84 -4.78 -5.16
CA PRO A 48 -5.70 -5.42 -6.15
C PRO A 48 -5.11 -5.39 -7.57
N VAL A 49 -3.84 -5.76 -7.71
CA VAL A 49 -3.12 -5.75 -9.00
C VAL A 49 -3.79 -6.67 -10.01
N ASP A 50 -4.29 -7.83 -9.56
CA ASP A 50 -4.99 -8.79 -10.43
C ASP A 50 -6.22 -8.14 -11.09
N GLN A 51 -6.99 -7.30 -10.35
CA GLN A 51 -8.11 -6.53 -10.91
C GLN A 51 -7.66 -5.46 -11.90
N TRP A 52 -6.46 -4.88 -11.69
CA TRP A 52 -5.93 -3.88 -12.62
C TRP A 52 -5.45 -4.50 -13.94
N GLU A 53 -5.00 -5.75 -13.91
CA GLU A 53 -4.60 -6.52 -15.08
C GLU A 53 -5.80 -6.95 -15.94
N GLU A 54 -7.00 -7.07 -15.36
CA GLU A 54 -8.25 -7.35 -16.09
C GLU A 54 -8.74 -6.13 -16.89
N ILE A 55 -8.34 -4.91 -16.52
CA ILE A 55 -8.73 -3.68 -17.23
C ILE A 55 -7.79 -3.48 -18.42
N THR A 56 -8.26 -3.87 -19.60
CA THR A 56 -7.50 -3.81 -20.84
C THR A 56 -8.21 -2.96 -21.90
N ASP A 57 -7.44 -2.44 -22.86
CA ASP A 57 -8.00 -1.84 -24.06
C ASP A 57 -8.41 -2.90 -25.10
N SER A 58 -8.96 -2.46 -26.25
CA SER A 58 -9.38 -3.36 -27.33
C SER A 58 -8.24 -4.18 -27.97
N GLN A 59 -6.99 -3.84 -27.67
CA GLN A 59 -5.79 -4.55 -28.14
C GLN A 59 -5.19 -5.47 -27.07
N GLY A 60 -5.79 -5.53 -25.88
CA GLY A 60 -5.32 -6.33 -24.76
C GLY A 60 -4.22 -5.69 -23.90
N ASN A 61 -3.90 -4.40 -24.11
CA ASN A 61 -2.92 -3.72 -23.27
C ASN A 61 -3.54 -3.37 -21.92
N THR A 62 -2.91 -3.77 -20.82
CA THR A 62 -3.39 -3.49 -19.46
C THR A 62 -3.22 -2.01 -19.10
N MET A 63 -4.01 -1.50 -18.15
CA MET A 63 -3.86 -0.14 -17.65
C MET A 63 -2.47 0.11 -17.05
N ILE A 64 -1.87 -0.87 -16.38
CA ILE A 64 -0.50 -0.79 -15.83
C ILE A 64 0.52 -0.58 -16.96
N SER A 65 0.45 -1.38 -18.02
CA SER A 65 1.37 -1.27 -19.15
C SER A 65 1.24 0.08 -19.86
N LYS A 66 0.02 0.58 -20.02
CA LYS A 66 -0.24 1.92 -20.60
C LYS A 66 0.29 3.04 -19.72
N PHE A 67 0.14 2.93 -18.40
CA PHE A 67 0.67 3.92 -17.47
C PHE A 67 2.20 4.03 -17.55
N TYR A 68 2.92 2.90 -17.56
CA TYR A 68 4.37 2.94 -17.69
C TYR A 68 4.86 3.37 -19.08
N ALA A 69 4.08 3.11 -20.12
CA ALA A 69 4.41 3.54 -21.50
C ALA A 69 4.19 5.05 -21.74
N ASP A 70 3.13 5.64 -21.13
CA ASP A 70 2.77 7.04 -21.34
C ASP A 70 2.10 7.61 -20.06
N GLN A 71 2.93 8.09 -19.14
CA GLN A 71 2.46 8.65 -17.88
C GLN A 71 1.66 9.95 -18.05
N GLU A 72 1.95 10.77 -19.05
CA GLU A 72 1.22 12.04 -19.26
C GLU A 72 -0.25 11.76 -19.53
N LYS A 73 -0.55 10.74 -20.30
CA LYS A 73 -1.91 10.38 -20.66
C LYS A 73 -2.62 9.52 -19.59
N TYR A 74 -1.87 8.61 -18.96
CA TYR A 74 -2.50 7.54 -18.16
C TYR A 74 -2.32 7.67 -16.64
N SER A 75 -1.59 8.69 -16.14
CA SER A 75 -1.42 8.85 -14.69
C SER A 75 -2.74 9.06 -13.96
N PHE A 76 -3.58 9.99 -14.41
CA PHE A 76 -4.84 10.25 -13.73
C PHE A 76 -5.80 9.05 -13.75
N PRO A 77 -6.12 8.42 -14.90
CA PRO A 77 -7.00 7.26 -14.90
C PRO A 77 -6.43 6.07 -14.12
N PHE A 78 -5.10 5.88 -14.13
CA PHE A 78 -4.46 4.83 -13.33
C PHE A 78 -4.62 5.10 -11.82
N GLN A 79 -4.37 6.33 -11.36
CA GLN A 79 -4.52 6.68 -9.96
C GLN A 79 -5.99 6.59 -9.48
N MET A 80 -6.95 6.95 -10.33
CA MET A 80 -8.37 6.77 -10.03
C MET A 80 -8.74 5.29 -9.91
N MET A 81 -8.25 4.45 -10.81
CA MET A 81 -8.46 3.00 -10.76
C MET A 81 -7.87 2.40 -9.47
N ALA A 82 -6.62 2.73 -9.14
CA ALA A 82 -5.94 2.24 -7.94
C ALA A 82 -6.70 2.64 -6.66
N TYR A 83 -7.08 3.92 -6.56
CA TYR A 83 -7.83 4.44 -5.43
C TYR A 83 -9.20 3.78 -5.28
N ILE A 84 -10.01 3.71 -6.36
CA ILE A 84 -11.38 3.19 -6.29
C ILE A 84 -11.38 1.68 -5.98
N SER A 85 -10.49 0.91 -6.60
CA SER A 85 -10.42 -0.53 -6.35
C SER A 85 -9.98 -0.85 -4.91
N ARG A 86 -9.00 -0.11 -4.36
CA ARG A 86 -8.59 -0.24 -2.96
C ARG A 86 -9.71 0.16 -2.00
N LEU A 87 -10.39 1.27 -2.29
CA LEU A 87 -11.54 1.73 -1.50
C LEU A 87 -12.66 0.68 -1.49
N SER A 88 -12.96 0.08 -2.63
CA SER A 88 -13.99 -0.97 -2.75
C SER A 88 -13.67 -2.17 -1.89
N LEU A 89 -12.43 -2.69 -1.96
CA LEU A 89 -12.00 -3.82 -1.14
C LEU A 89 -12.06 -3.51 0.36
N LEU A 90 -11.62 -2.31 0.74
CA LEU A 90 -11.62 -1.88 2.14
C LEU A 90 -13.04 -1.73 2.68
N LYS A 91 -13.92 -1.11 1.89
CA LYS A 91 -15.34 -0.97 2.23
C LYS A 91 -16.00 -2.34 2.42
N GLU A 92 -15.84 -3.24 1.47
CA GLU A 92 -16.37 -4.61 1.55
C GLU A 92 -15.86 -5.35 2.81
N ALA A 93 -14.57 -5.22 3.13
CA ALA A 93 -14.00 -5.86 4.31
C ALA A 93 -14.59 -5.30 5.61
N VAL A 94 -14.75 -3.98 5.73
CA VAL A 94 -15.35 -3.33 6.90
C VAL A 94 -16.82 -3.73 7.08
N GLU A 95 -17.59 -3.75 5.98
CA GLU A 95 -19.02 -4.10 6.00
C GLU A 95 -19.25 -5.58 6.35
N ASN A 96 -18.43 -6.50 5.79
CA ASN A 96 -18.57 -7.94 6.00
C ASN A 96 -17.94 -8.44 7.31
N HIS A 97 -17.05 -7.65 7.92
CA HIS A 97 -16.31 -8.05 9.12
C HIS A 97 -16.23 -6.92 10.17
N PRO A 98 -17.37 -6.48 10.70
CA PRO A 98 -17.39 -5.39 11.70
C PRO A 98 -16.62 -5.79 12.95
N GLY A 99 -15.83 -4.85 13.50
CA GLY A 99 -15.03 -5.06 14.71
C GLY A 99 -13.75 -5.89 14.51
N SER A 100 -13.42 -6.25 13.27
CA SER A 100 -12.19 -6.99 12.95
C SER A 100 -10.95 -6.07 12.89
N ILE A 101 -9.76 -6.67 12.87
CA ILE A 101 -8.53 -6.00 12.47
C ILE A 101 -8.36 -6.22 10.96
N ILE A 102 -8.23 -5.15 10.19
CA ILE A 102 -8.02 -5.19 8.74
C ILE A 102 -6.59 -4.75 8.46
N ILE A 103 -5.78 -5.65 7.90
CA ILE A 103 -4.39 -5.37 7.52
C ILE A 103 -4.33 -5.22 6.01
N THR A 104 -3.97 -4.04 5.53
CA THR A 104 -3.94 -3.72 4.09
C THR A 104 -2.51 -3.59 3.57
N GLU A 105 -2.27 -4.06 2.35
CA GLU A 105 -1.08 -3.68 1.59
C GLU A 105 -1.32 -2.30 0.97
N ARG A 106 -0.65 -1.28 1.49
CA ARG A 106 -0.89 0.16 1.26
C ARG A 106 -2.24 0.66 1.77
N SER A 107 -2.39 1.95 1.80
CA SER A 107 -3.61 2.65 2.18
C SER A 107 -4.06 3.61 1.08
N LEU A 108 -5.26 4.15 1.22
CA LEU A 108 -5.75 5.27 0.40
C LEU A 108 -4.84 6.50 0.51
N TYR A 109 -4.15 6.66 1.65
CA TYR A 109 -3.22 7.77 1.88
C TYR A 109 -1.96 7.63 1.03
N THR A 110 -1.47 6.40 0.78
CA THR A 110 -0.38 6.13 -0.17
C THR A 110 -0.76 6.55 -1.58
N ASP A 111 -1.99 6.22 -2.01
CA ASP A 111 -2.47 6.64 -3.33
C ASP A 111 -2.45 8.17 -3.46
N LYS A 112 -2.87 8.90 -2.41
CA LYS A 112 -2.92 10.38 -2.40
C LYS A 112 -1.55 11.02 -2.24
N TYR A 113 -0.86 10.73 -1.13
CA TYR A 113 0.32 11.48 -0.70
C TYR A 113 1.61 11.02 -1.35
N VAL A 114 1.66 9.79 -1.85
CA VAL A 114 2.82 9.29 -2.58
C VAL A 114 2.58 9.37 -4.08
N PHE A 115 1.72 8.53 -4.63
CA PHE A 115 1.64 8.36 -6.08
C PHE A 115 0.97 9.54 -6.80
N ALA A 116 -0.25 9.92 -6.41
CA ALA A 116 -0.95 11.02 -7.08
C ALA A 116 -0.22 12.34 -6.88
N LYS A 117 0.31 12.60 -5.68
CA LYS A 117 1.08 13.81 -5.37
C LYS A 117 2.37 13.88 -6.19
N MET A 118 3.15 12.80 -6.23
CA MET A 118 4.39 12.73 -6.99
C MET A 118 4.15 12.93 -8.50
N LEU A 119 3.11 12.31 -9.05
CA LEU A 119 2.76 12.47 -10.46
C LEU A 119 2.24 13.87 -10.77
N PHE A 120 1.52 14.50 -9.86
CA PHE A 120 1.11 15.91 -9.98
C PHE A 120 2.32 16.85 -9.96
N ASP A 121 3.22 16.69 -8.99
CA ASP A 121 4.42 17.53 -8.84
C ASP A 121 5.40 17.40 -10.03
N SER A 122 5.40 16.24 -10.67
CA SER A 122 6.18 16.00 -11.90
C SER A 122 5.45 16.40 -13.20
N GLY A 123 4.28 17.04 -13.11
CA GLY A 123 3.50 17.50 -14.26
C GLY A 123 2.80 16.38 -15.05
N LYS A 124 2.71 15.16 -14.49
CA LYS A 124 2.06 14.00 -15.14
C LYS A 124 0.55 13.93 -14.86
N ILE A 125 0.06 14.72 -13.92
CA ILE A 125 -1.36 14.93 -13.66
C ILE A 125 -1.63 16.42 -13.72
N GLU A 126 -2.60 16.82 -14.55
CA GLU A 126 -3.02 18.22 -14.68
C GLU A 126 -3.70 18.73 -13.39
N ASP A 127 -3.64 20.04 -13.15
CA ASP A 127 -4.22 20.71 -11.98
C ASP A 127 -5.71 20.37 -11.80
N VAL A 128 -6.50 20.40 -12.87
CA VAL A 128 -7.93 20.08 -12.80
C VAL A 128 -8.16 18.61 -12.42
N ASN A 129 -7.39 17.69 -12.97
CA ASN A 129 -7.47 16.26 -12.68
C ASN A 129 -7.06 15.97 -11.22
N TYR A 130 -6.01 16.64 -10.73
CA TYR A 130 -5.57 16.49 -9.34
C TYR A 130 -6.61 17.06 -8.34
N LYS A 131 -7.29 18.15 -8.68
CA LYS A 131 -8.42 18.68 -7.88
C LYS A 131 -9.60 17.71 -7.85
N ILE A 132 -9.93 17.06 -8.98
CA ILE A 132 -10.97 16.01 -9.04
C ILE A 132 -10.57 14.85 -8.14
N TYR A 133 -9.33 14.35 -8.26
CA TYR A 133 -8.81 13.26 -7.42
C TYR A 133 -8.94 13.58 -5.92
N ASN A 134 -8.49 14.76 -5.51
CA ASN A 134 -8.59 15.18 -4.10
C ASN A 134 -10.05 15.29 -3.63
N LYS A 135 -10.96 15.76 -4.49
CA LYS A 135 -12.39 15.85 -4.16
C LYS A 135 -12.98 14.46 -3.85
N TRP A 136 -12.62 13.45 -4.63
CA TRP A 136 -13.03 12.06 -4.39
C TRP A 136 -12.40 11.52 -3.10
N PHE A 137 -11.11 11.73 -2.91
CA PHE A 137 -10.42 11.30 -1.69
C PHE A 137 -11.09 11.91 -0.44
N ASP A 138 -11.25 13.22 -0.40
CA ASP A 138 -11.81 13.93 0.76
C ASP A 138 -13.27 13.53 1.06
N THR A 139 -13.99 13.05 0.04
CA THR A 139 -15.38 12.59 0.20
C THR A 139 -15.45 11.24 0.90
N PHE A 140 -14.58 10.29 0.55
CA PHE A 140 -14.73 8.90 0.95
C PHE A 140 -13.66 8.38 1.93
N ALA A 141 -12.42 8.90 1.87
CA ALA A 141 -11.33 8.36 2.69
C ALA A 141 -11.53 8.58 4.20
N LYS A 142 -12.26 9.62 4.60
CA LYS A 142 -12.58 9.93 6.01
C LYS A 142 -13.33 8.79 6.74
N ASP A 143 -14.04 7.96 5.99
CA ASP A 143 -14.81 6.85 6.55
C ASP A 143 -13.90 5.64 6.86
N PHE A 144 -12.63 5.67 6.39
CA PHE A 144 -11.65 4.59 6.52
C PHE A 144 -10.30 5.12 7.04
N PRO A 145 -10.26 5.66 8.29
CA PRO A 145 -9.01 6.17 8.85
C PRO A 145 -8.04 5.03 9.12
N VAL A 146 -6.76 5.24 8.81
CA VAL A 146 -5.69 4.31 9.19
C VAL A 146 -5.37 4.51 10.68
N ASN A 147 -5.51 3.44 11.46
CA ASN A 147 -5.29 3.47 12.91
C ASN A 147 -3.83 3.22 13.28
N LYS A 148 -3.14 2.36 12.51
CA LYS A 148 -1.74 2.02 12.70
C LYS A 148 -1.05 1.82 11.35
N VAL A 149 0.24 2.06 11.32
CA VAL A 149 1.09 1.91 10.13
C VAL A 149 2.26 1.00 10.45
N ILE A 150 2.52 0.03 9.58
CA ILE A 150 3.76 -0.75 9.55
C ILE A 150 4.53 -0.26 8.32
N TYR A 151 5.60 0.49 8.55
CA TYR A 151 6.43 1.05 7.48
C TYR A 151 7.62 0.16 7.20
N VAL A 152 7.62 -0.51 6.04
CA VAL A 152 8.76 -1.31 5.54
C VAL A 152 9.69 -0.37 4.80
N ASN A 153 10.64 0.19 5.56
CA ASN A 153 11.60 1.17 5.08
C ASN A 153 12.78 0.44 4.41
N ALA A 154 12.86 0.52 3.08
CA ALA A 154 13.92 -0.09 2.27
C ALA A 154 14.53 0.95 1.33
N ASP A 155 15.85 0.88 1.16
CA ASP A 155 16.57 1.76 0.26
C ASP A 155 16.12 1.57 -1.19
N PRO A 156 16.08 2.64 -2.00
CA PRO A 156 15.67 2.55 -3.40
C PRO A 156 16.47 1.54 -4.22
N GLU A 157 17.78 1.40 -3.94
CA GLU A 157 18.70 0.46 -4.59
C GLU A 157 18.33 -1.00 -4.28
N VAL A 158 17.97 -1.29 -3.04
CA VAL A 158 17.49 -2.62 -2.61
C VAL A 158 16.16 -2.93 -3.26
N CYS A 159 15.27 -1.94 -3.33
CA CYS A 159 13.99 -2.06 -4.02
C CYS A 159 14.18 -2.38 -5.50
N ASP A 160 15.07 -1.67 -6.19
CA ASP A 160 15.40 -1.87 -7.59
C ASP A 160 15.91 -3.29 -7.87
N GLN A 161 16.87 -3.78 -7.08
CA GLN A 161 17.39 -5.14 -7.18
C GLN A 161 16.27 -6.20 -7.03
N ARG A 162 15.34 -5.98 -6.10
CA ARG A 162 14.22 -6.89 -5.86
C ARG A 162 13.18 -6.87 -6.98
N ILE A 163 12.93 -5.71 -7.58
CA ILE A 163 12.06 -5.55 -8.74
C ILE A 163 12.61 -6.34 -9.91
N HIS A 164 13.91 -6.20 -10.20
CA HIS A 164 14.59 -6.94 -11.28
C HIS A 164 14.56 -8.47 -11.03
N LYS A 165 14.78 -8.94 -9.78
CA LYS A 165 14.65 -10.38 -9.44
C LYS A 165 13.22 -10.91 -9.63
N ARG A 166 12.20 -10.09 -9.36
CA ARG A 166 10.79 -10.48 -9.42
C ARG A 166 10.26 -10.61 -10.85
N CYS A 167 10.81 -9.88 -11.80
CA CYS A 167 10.47 -9.90 -13.23
C CYS A 167 8.96 -9.74 -13.54
N ARG A 168 8.23 -8.90 -12.78
CA ARG A 168 6.82 -8.63 -13.07
C ARG A 168 6.70 -7.83 -14.36
N VAL A 169 5.76 -8.22 -15.24
CA VAL A 169 5.49 -7.52 -16.50
C VAL A 169 5.14 -6.05 -16.21
N GLY A 170 5.81 -5.13 -16.94
CA GLY A 170 5.61 -3.68 -16.81
C GLY A 170 6.47 -3.00 -15.74
N GLU A 171 7.06 -3.72 -14.78
CA GLU A 171 7.88 -3.12 -13.71
C GLU A 171 9.39 -3.12 -14.01
N SER A 172 9.86 -3.90 -14.97
CA SER A 172 11.31 -4.03 -15.29
C SER A 172 11.98 -2.74 -15.74
N ASN A 173 11.20 -1.73 -16.14
CA ASN A 173 11.68 -0.45 -16.65
C ASN A 173 11.45 0.71 -15.68
N ILE A 174 11.14 0.45 -14.41
CA ILE A 174 10.98 1.50 -13.41
C ILE A 174 12.37 2.09 -13.12
N PRO A 175 12.61 3.40 -13.40
CA PRO A 175 13.92 3.99 -13.15
C PRO A 175 14.21 4.09 -11.64
N LEU A 176 15.49 3.95 -11.25
CA LEU A 176 15.91 4.15 -9.86
C LEU A 176 15.51 5.55 -9.33
N SER A 177 15.56 6.58 -10.17
CA SER A 177 15.09 7.93 -9.82
C SER A 177 13.61 7.98 -9.44
N TYR A 178 12.76 7.15 -10.06
CA TYR A 178 11.36 7.02 -9.69
C TYR A 178 11.21 6.37 -8.30
N LEU A 179 11.99 5.32 -8.02
CA LEU A 179 12.01 4.67 -6.70
C LEU A 179 12.52 5.61 -5.62
N SER A 180 13.54 6.42 -5.91
CA SER A 180 14.06 7.45 -4.99
C SER A 180 12.99 8.50 -4.67
N ASN A 181 12.24 8.95 -5.67
CA ASN A 181 11.11 9.85 -5.47
C ASN A 181 10.00 9.16 -4.64
N CYS A 182 9.62 7.94 -4.98
CA CYS A 182 8.63 7.18 -4.18
C CYS A 182 9.06 7.06 -2.71
N HIS A 183 10.34 6.77 -2.45
CA HIS A 183 10.89 6.70 -1.09
C HIS A 183 10.74 8.04 -0.34
N LYS A 184 11.12 9.14 -1.00
CA LYS A 184 10.97 10.50 -0.45
C LYS A 184 9.50 10.79 -0.07
N TYR A 185 8.56 10.55 -0.98
CA TYR A 185 7.14 10.81 -0.73
C TYR A 185 6.54 9.87 0.33
N HIS A 186 7.03 8.63 0.47
CA HIS A 186 6.65 7.76 1.59
C HIS A 186 7.11 8.36 2.93
N ASN A 187 8.35 8.83 3.01
CA ASN A 187 8.86 9.47 4.23
C ASN A 187 8.05 10.72 4.58
N GLU A 188 7.76 11.60 3.60
CA GLU A 188 6.90 12.77 3.80
C GLU A 188 5.49 12.36 4.27
N MET A 189 4.90 11.31 3.69
CA MET A 189 3.60 10.80 4.12
C MET A 189 3.63 10.32 5.56
N ILE A 190 4.58 9.48 5.91
CA ILE A 190 4.67 8.82 7.23
C ILE A 190 4.98 9.83 8.35
N TYR A 191 5.96 10.71 8.12
CA TYR A 191 6.49 11.56 9.19
C TYR A 191 5.85 12.95 9.23
N ASP A 192 5.30 13.45 8.12
CA ASP A 192 4.80 14.82 8.05
C ASP A 192 3.28 14.93 7.83
N LYS A 193 2.61 13.90 7.23
CA LYS A 193 1.20 14.02 6.83
C LYS A 193 0.24 13.20 7.67
N LEU A 194 0.65 12.03 8.17
CA LEU A 194 -0.26 11.13 8.87
C LEU A 194 -0.40 11.45 10.37
N GLU A 195 0.39 12.38 10.91
CA GLU A 195 0.34 12.80 12.33
C GLU A 195 0.28 11.60 13.31
N LEU A 196 1.07 10.55 13.02
CA LEU A 196 1.07 9.32 13.78
C LEU A 196 1.76 9.52 15.14
N SER A 197 1.10 9.10 16.21
CA SER A 197 1.77 8.99 17.50
C SER A 197 2.72 7.77 17.50
N PRO A 198 3.75 7.74 18.38
CA PRO A 198 4.76 6.67 18.37
C PRO A 198 4.20 5.24 18.49
N ASN A 199 3.07 5.07 19.16
CA ASN A 199 2.39 3.77 19.29
C ASN A 199 1.52 3.39 18.08
N MET A 200 1.42 4.26 17.09
CA MET A 200 0.67 4.03 15.84
C MET A 200 1.59 3.72 14.65
N LEU A 201 2.91 3.81 14.83
CA LEU A 201 3.91 3.53 13.78
C LEU A 201 4.87 2.44 14.25
N LEU A 202 4.99 1.38 13.45
CA LEU A 202 6.08 0.41 13.53
C LEU A 202 6.94 0.54 12.27
N GLU A 203 8.19 0.91 12.43
CA GLU A 203 9.16 0.93 11.33
C GLU A 203 9.93 -0.39 11.32
N ILE A 204 10.03 -1.01 10.14
CA ILE A 204 10.76 -2.25 9.89
C ILE A 204 11.87 -1.95 8.90
N ASP A 205 13.08 -2.40 9.22
CA ASP A 205 14.20 -2.36 8.28
C ASP A 205 13.93 -3.31 7.10
N GLY A 206 13.50 -2.71 5.98
CA GLY A 206 13.22 -3.42 4.76
C GLY A 206 14.46 -3.88 3.99
N ASN A 207 15.67 -3.47 4.40
CA ASN A 207 16.92 -3.89 3.77
C ASN A 207 17.37 -5.29 4.21
N MET A 208 16.88 -5.75 5.37
CA MET A 208 17.21 -7.08 5.87
C MET A 208 16.79 -8.18 4.89
N ASP A 209 17.67 -9.14 4.66
CA ASP A 209 17.32 -10.36 3.93
C ASP A 209 16.63 -11.35 4.87
N ILE A 210 15.35 -11.56 4.62
CA ILE A 210 14.52 -12.51 5.39
C ILE A 210 14.49 -13.90 4.77
N TYR A 211 15.07 -14.10 3.59
CA TYR A 211 15.13 -15.41 2.92
C TYR A 211 16.41 -16.16 3.24
N GLU A 212 17.52 -15.47 3.41
CA GLU A 212 18.81 -16.06 3.76
C GLU A 212 18.95 -16.26 5.27
N ASN A 213 18.19 -15.50 6.09
CA ASN A 213 18.26 -15.59 7.53
C ASN A 213 16.87 -15.70 8.18
N VAL A 214 16.54 -16.93 8.62
CA VAL A 214 15.26 -17.26 9.28
C VAL A 214 15.06 -16.46 10.58
N GLU A 215 16.14 -16.19 11.33
CA GLU A 215 16.07 -15.41 12.58
C GLU A 215 15.57 -13.97 12.32
N ASN A 216 15.95 -13.39 11.18
CA ASN A 216 15.46 -12.06 10.79
C ASN A 216 13.95 -12.07 10.58
N LEU A 217 13.42 -13.11 9.93
CA LEU A 217 11.98 -13.26 9.72
C LEU A 217 11.24 -13.44 11.05
N GLU A 218 11.75 -14.29 11.94
CA GLU A 218 11.13 -14.52 13.26
C GLU A 218 11.12 -13.25 14.11
N LYS A 219 12.23 -12.51 14.13
CA LYS A 219 12.32 -11.22 14.82
C LYS A 219 11.28 -10.24 14.28
N MET A 220 11.22 -10.05 12.96
CA MET A 220 10.25 -9.19 12.30
C MET A 220 8.80 -9.60 12.63
N MET A 221 8.46 -10.89 12.58
CA MET A 221 7.12 -11.36 12.91
C MET A 221 6.76 -11.12 14.37
N ASN A 222 7.70 -11.27 15.30
CA ASN A 222 7.49 -11.01 16.72
C ASN A 222 7.25 -9.50 17.00
N GLU A 223 7.95 -8.61 16.31
CA GLU A 223 7.74 -7.17 16.42
C GLU A 223 6.34 -6.78 15.88
N VAL A 224 5.99 -7.27 14.71
CA VAL A 224 4.68 -7.01 14.08
C VAL A 224 3.55 -7.55 14.96
N LYS A 225 3.68 -8.76 15.51
CA LYS A 225 2.67 -9.34 16.40
C LYS A 225 2.42 -8.50 17.65
N LYS A 226 3.47 -7.98 18.28
CA LYS A 226 3.33 -7.12 19.47
C LYS A 226 2.67 -5.78 19.14
N PHE A 227 2.81 -5.34 17.90
CA PHE A 227 2.29 -4.05 17.43
C PHE A 227 0.81 -4.14 17.02
N ILE A 228 0.33 -5.24 16.44
CA ILE A 228 -1.07 -5.46 16.04
C ILE A 228 -1.99 -5.55 17.27
#